data_43303a1647b92414fdf359671f8aa8e1
#
_entry.id   43303a1647b92414fdf359671f8aa8e1
#
_cell.length_a   1.000
_cell.length_b   1.000
_cell.length_c   1.000
_cell.angle_alpha   90.00
_cell.angle_beta   90.00
_cell.angle_gamma   90.00
#
_symmetry.space_group_name_H-M   'P 1'
#
loop_
_entity.id
_entity.type
_entity.pdbx_description
1 polymer ?
#
loop_
_entity_poly.entity_id
_entity_poly.type
_entity_poly.pdbx_seq_one_letter_code
_entity_poly.pdbx_strand_id
1 'polypeptide(L)'
;MTTGWQRSGAAAVAVLGMLCLALAAVAAESAMQPAAPPALDRDTAQWLATLPLACVGKPHAPPRSRGYLYQTTVAIKPDFATTRAFYGCYDWHSSVNSMWTMTQLLRRYPDMPIAKLIREKLKEHLSADAINGEVAFFNEEGNHTFERPYGWAWLLRLYGEMRSWDDPDAKKWAANIEPLAKVFLERTPPYLNTLAAPMRVGTHANTAYALKMLLEYARRSTEPALEAALVDRAKAFFLADAGCAPNVEVSGSDFLSPCLTEAALMADVLPQAQFVKWLDAFLPAPDSPRFQALTVGVIAMSQSNDELEKTNMLGAKSHLIGLAASRARSLEDLAAALPRGDARVGPYRALAASHARSSIAAMYDANYSGSHWIATFITDYLVSAHRAQAR
;
A
#
# COMPACT_ATOMS: atom_id res chain seq x y z
N MET A 1 41.58 59.82 43.75
CA MET A 1 41.71 59.63 42.29
C MET A 1 40.98 58.36 41.91
N THR A 2 39.77 58.54 41.60
CA THR A 2 38.82 57.51 41.22
C THR A 2 38.53 57.65 39.71
N THR A 3 38.31 56.55 39.04
CA THR A 3 37.51 56.32 37.79
C THR A 3 38.22 55.45 36.79
N GLY A 4 37.55 54.36 36.43
CA GLY A 4 37.89 53.73 35.19
C GLY A 4 37.65 52.20 35.14
N TRP A 5 36.48 51.68 35.61
CA TRP A 5 36.12 50.28 35.35
C TRP A 5 34.59 50.10 35.26
N GLN A 6 34.02 50.57 34.19
CA GLN A 6 32.58 50.27 33.91
C GLN A 6 32.16 50.46 32.44
N ARG A 7 32.86 49.94 31.45
CA ARG A 7 32.32 49.93 30.04
C ARG A 7 32.57 48.69 29.21
N SER A 8 33.14 47.63 29.76
CA SER A 8 33.44 46.43 28.95
C SER A 8 32.43 45.28 29.09
N GLY A 9 31.48 45.33 30.02
CA GLY A 9 30.54 44.19 30.28
C GLY A 9 29.31 44.14 29.37
N ALA A 10 28.83 45.31 28.92
CA ALA A 10 27.57 45.36 28.17
C ALA A 10 27.67 44.85 26.71
N ALA A 11 28.82 45.06 26.07
CA ALA A 11 29.03 44.63 24.69
C ALA A 11 29.22 43.10 24.56
N ALA A 12 29.87 42.49 25.56
CA ALA A 12 30.09 41.04 25.55
C ALA A 12 28.79 40.22 25.78
N VAL A 13 27.89 40.74 26.62
CA VAL A 13 26.58 40.09 26.89
C VAL A 13 25.65 40.20 25.67
N ALA A 14 25.69 41.32 24.95
CA ALA A 14 24.86 41.48 23.74
C ALA A 14 25.32 40.58 22.58
N VAL A 15 26.63 40.38 22.41
CA VAL A 15 27.16 39.48 21.35
C VAL A 15 26.88 38.00 21.67
N LEU A 16 27.01 37.58 22.93
CA LEU A 16 26.64 36.21 23.33
C LEU A 16 25.13 35.94 23.18
N GLY A 17 24.29 36.92 23.52
CA GLY A 17 22.83 36.81 23.35
C GLY A 17 22.39 36.68 21.88
N MET A 18 23.02 37.43 20.98
CA MET A 18 22.77 37.33 19.54
C MET A 18 23.30 36.03 18.94
N LEU A 19 24.44 35.50 19.41
CA LEU A 19 24.95 34.20 18.95
C LEU A 19 24.07 33.02 19.41
N CYS A 20 23.55 33.06 20.63
CA CYS A 20 22.63 32.06 21.15
C CYS A 20 21.29 32.09 20.43
N LEU A 21 20.76 33.28 20.08
CA LEU A 21 19.52 33.40 19.30
C LEU A 21 19.70 32.94 17.85
N ALA A 22 20.84 33.21 17.23
CA ALA A 22 21.16 32.72 15.88
C ALA A 22 21.34 31.20 15.85
N LEU A 23 22.00 30.62 16.84
CA LEU A 23 22.16 29.18 16.98
C LEU A 23 20.82 28.47 17.28
N ALA A 24 19.96 29.09 18.08
CA ALA A 24 18.62 28.57 18.34
C ALA A 24 17.72 28.66 17.10
N ALA A 25 17.82 29.71 16.29
CA ALA A 25 17.10 29.84 15.03
C ALA A 25 17.57 28.81 13.98
N VAL A 26 18.89 28.62 13.84
CA VAL A 26 19.46 27.58 12.95
C VAL A 26 19.10 26.16 13.40
N ALA A 27 19.06 25.89 14.73
CA ALA A 27 18.63 24.61 15.27
C ALA A 27 17.12 24.41 15.09
N ALA A 28 16.30 25.46 15.21
CA ALA A 28 14.86 25.40 14.96
C ALA A 28 14.54 25.20 13.46
N GLU A 29 15.30 25.86 12.57
CA GLU A 29 15.16 25.68 11.11
C GLU A 29 15.64 24.30 10.66
N SER A 30 16.68 23.74 11.27
CA SER A 30 17.14 22.36 11.03
C SER A 30 16.17 21.30 11.55
N ALA A 31 15.39 21.60 12.60
CA ALA A 31 14.36 20.71 13.14
C ALA A 31 13.05 20.72 12.32
N MET A 32 12.88 21.66 11.39
CA MET A 32 11.67 21.86 10.58
C MET A 32 11.79 21.43 9.12
N GLN A 33 12.92 20.93 8.66
CA GLN A 33 12.97 20.30 7.35
C GLN A 33 12.41 18.88 7.46
N PRO A 34 11.28 18.58 6.82
CA PRO A 34 10.78 17.22 6.80
C PRO A 34 11.85 16.33 6.17
N ALA A 35 12.28 15.31 6.88
CA ALA A 35 13.25 14.36 6.36
C ALA A 35 12.75 13.80 5.01
N ALA A 36 13.63 13.76 4.02
CA ALA A 36 13.32 13.28 2.68
C ALA A 36 12.59 11.92 2.74
N PRO A 37 11.66 11.66 1.83
CA PRO A 37 11.00 10.36 1.76
C PRO A 37 12.06 9.26 1.57
N PRO A 38 11.80 8.03 2.11
CA PRO A 38 12.68 6.90 1.85
C PRO A 38 12.85 6.68 0.35
N ALA A 39 14.10 6.48 -0.09
CA ALA A 39 14.41 6.25 -1.50
C ALA A 39 14.12 4.80 -1.89
N LEU A 40 13.61 4.59 -3.11
CA LEU A 40 13.61 3.29 -3.75
C LEU A 40 14.86 3.21 -4.65
N ASP A 41 15.97 2.82 -4.06
CA ASP A 41 17.22 2.50 -4.75
C ASP A 41 17.38 0.99 -4.96
N ARG A 42 18.50 0.58 -5.55
CA ARG A 42 18.80 -0.82 -5.84
C ARG A 42 18.90 -1.70 -4.58
N ASP A 43 19.53 -1.17 -3.54
CA ASP A 43 19.73 -1.92 -2.28
C ASP A 43 18.40 -2.06 -1.53
N THR A 44 17.60 -1.01 -1.47
CA THR A 44 16.24 -1.03 -0.93
C THR A 44 15.36 -2.02 -1.73
N ALA A 45 15.47 -2.02 -3.06
CA ALA A 45 14.71 -2.95 -3.91
C ALA A 45 15.09 -4.41 -3.63
N GLN A 46 16.38 -4.71 -3.51
CA GLN A 46 16.87 -6.04 -3.17
C GLN A 46 16.35 -6.47 -1.79
N TRP A 47 16.43 -5.60 -0.80
CA TRP A 47 15.98 -5.86 0.55
C TRP A 47 14.46 -6.11 0.61
N LEU A 48 13.65 -5.29 -0.06
CA LEU A 48 12.19 -5.47 -0.14
C LEU A 48 11.78 -6.78 -0.82
N ALA A 49 12.56 -7.28 -1.79
CA ALA A 49 12.26 -8.53 -2.48
C ALA A 49 12.47 -9.78 -1.62
N THR A 50 13.16 -9.69 -0.49
CA THR A 50 13.46 -10.86 0.37
C THR A 50 12.21 -11.51 0.95
N LEU A 51 11.22 -10.73 1.39
CA LEU A 51 9.98 -11.25 1.96
C LEU A 51 9.11 -11.96 0.92
N PRO A 52 8.83 -11.37 -0.26
CA PRO A 52 8.16 -12.06 -1.37
C PRO A 52 8.86 -13.36 -1.78
N LEU A 53 10.17 -13.34 -1.94
CA LEU A 53 10.95 -14.53 -2.31
C LEU A 53 10.89 -15.64 -1.24
N ALA A 54 10.83 -15.26 0.03
CA ALA A 54 10.76 -16.21 1.13
C ALA A 54 9.40 -16.91 1.24
N CYS A 55 8.34 -16.31 0.70
CA CYS A 55 6.99 -16.88 0.84
C CYS A 55 6.46 -17.51 -0.45
N VAL A 56 6.61 -16.89 -1.61
CA VAL A 56 6.07 -17.44 -2.88
C VAL A 56 6.64 -18.82 -3.17
N GLY A 57 5.75 -19.80 -3.36
CA GLY A 57 6.11 -21.18 -3.63
C GLY A 57 6.60 -21.98 -2.42
N LYS A 58 6.50 -21.43 -1.21
CA LYS A 58 6.90 -22.17 0.00
C LYS A 58 5.90 -23.33 0.23
N PRO A 59 6.39 -24.57 0.37
CA PRO A 59 5.52 -25.68 0.72
C PRO A 59 4.85 -25.44 2.08
N HIS A 60 3.54 -25.63 2.14
CA HIS A 60 2.81 -25.56 3.39
C HIS A 60 2.85 -26.88 4.14
N ALA A 61 3.33 -26.85 5.38
CA ALA A 61 3.18 -27.98 6.28
C ALA A 61 1.76 -28.00 6.89
N PRO A 62 1.06 -29.14 6.93
CA PRO A 62 -0.17 -29.24 7.68
C PRO A 62 0.06 -28.96 9.18
N PRO A 63 -0.85 -28.30 9.89
CA PRO A 63 -2.13 -27.71 9.47
C PRO A 63 -2.02 -26.25 8.96
N ARG A 64 -0.84 -25.67 8.92
CA ARG A 64 -0.61 -24.24 8.55
C ARG A 64 -0.93 -23.95 7.08
N SER A 65 -0.87 -24.97 6.23
CA SER A 65 -1.31 -24.88 4.83
C SER A 65 -2.79 -24.54 4.66
N ARG A 66 -3.51 -24.52 5.75
CA ARG A 66 -4.95 -24.30 5.75
C ARG A 66 -5.34 -22.84 5.65
N GLY A 67 -4.44 -21.91 5.89
CA GLY A 67 -4.67 -20.49 6.02
C GLY A 67 -5.84 -19.92 5.22
N TYR A 68 -5.54 -19.31 4.11
CA TYR A 68 -6.54 -18.59 3.32
C TYR A 68 -7.60 -19.50 2.67
N LEU A 69 -7.23 -20.74 2.32
CA LEU A 69 -8.14 -21.64 1.62
C LEU A 69 -9.29 -22.15 2.50
N TYR A 70 -9.14 -22.07 3.83
CA TYR A 70 -10.21 -22.43 4.77
C TYR A 70 -11.24 -21.36 5.05
N GLN A 71 -10.97 -20.14 4.65
CA GLN A 71 -11.96 -19.07 4.71
C GLN A 71 -13.05 -19.26 3.66
N THR A 72 -12.91 -20.24 2.82
CA THR A 72 -13.86 -20.64 1.80
C THR A 72 -14.38 -22.04 2.09
N THR A 73 -15.52 -22.36 1.52
CA THR A 73 -16.17 -23.68 1.64
C THR A 73 -15.48 -24.78 0.85
N VAL A 74 -14.35 -24.51 0.25
CA VAL A 74 -13.68 -25.41 -0.70
C VAL A 74 -12.80 -26.43 0.00
N ALA A 75 -12.98 -27.68 -0.37
CA ALA A 75 -12.08 -28.73 0.01
C ALA A 75 -10.73 -28.59 -0.73
N ILE A 76 -9.67 -28.35 0.04
CA ILE A 76 -8.31 -28.25 -0.50
C ILE A 76 -7.81 -29.66 -0.80
N LYS A 77 -7.39 -29.88 -2.04
CA LYS A 77 -6.70 -31.11 -2.41
C LYS A 77 -5.23 -31.02 -2.00
N PRO A 78 -4.62 -32.10 -1.50
CA PRO A 78 -3.22 -32.09 -1.08
C PRO A 78 -2.22 -31.69 -2.18
N ASP A 79 -2.54 -31.97 -3.42
CA ASP A 79 -1.72 -31.72 -4.62
C ASP A 79 -2.01 -30.41 -5.34
N PHE A 80 -2.86 -29.54 -4.77
CA PHE A 80 -3.27 -28.31 -5.43
C PHE A 80 -2.09 -27.41 -5.83
N ALA A 81 -1.00 -27.43 -5.07
CA ALA A 81 0.19 -26.60 -5.34
C ALA A 81 0.82 -26.91 -6.70
N THR A 82 0.71 -28.15 -7.21
CA THR A 82 1.26 -28.53 -8.51
C THR A 82 0.46 -27.99 -9.69
N THR A 83 -0.80 -27.59 -9.46
CA THR A 83 -1.74 -27.10 -10.47
C THR A 83 -2.19 -25.67 -10.24
N ARG A 84 -1.54 -24.96 -9.32
CA ARG A 84 -1.92 -23.61 -8.89
C ARG A 84 -0.73 -22.65 -8.99
N ALA A 85 -1.02 -21.39 -9.31
CA ALA A 85 -0.02 -20.36 -9.44
C ALA A 85 0.27 -19.62 -8.12
N PHE A 86 -0.78 -19.31 -7.37
CA PHE A 86 -0.70 -18.38 -6.23
C PHE A 86 -0.79 -19.13 -4.89
N TYR A 87 0.37 -19.51 -4.37
CA TYR A 87 0.50 -20.22 -3.10
C TYR A 87 1.84 -19.93 -2.43
N GLY A 88 2.00 -20.36 -1.20
CA GLY A 88 3.24 -20.29 -0.42
C GLY A 88 3.26 -19.15 0.59
N CYS A 89 2.73 -17.98 0.24
CA CYS A 89 2.43 -16.93 1.20
C CYS A 89 1.19 -17.32 2.04
N TYR A 90 0.85 -16.54 3.06
CA TYR A 90 -0.18 -16.89 4.03
C TYR A 90 -1.55 -17.16 3.38
N ASP A 91 -1.91 -16.37 2.37
CA ASP A 91 -3.15 -16.48 1.61
C ASP A 91 -2.94 -16.28 0.11
N TRP A 92 -4.01 -16.47 -0.69
CA TRP A 92 -3.95 -16.36 -2.15
C TRP A 92 -3.53 -14.96 -2.61
N HIS A 93 -4.19 -13.92 -2.09
CA HIS A 93 -3.88 -12.54 -2.47
C HIS A 93 -2.48 -12.10 -2.04
N SER A 94 -1.94 -12.63 -0.93
CA SER A 94 -0.56 -12.36 -0.53
C SER A 94 0.44 -12.91 -1.54
N SER A 95 0.17 -14.07 -2.12
CA SER A 95 1.00 -14.63 -3.18
C SER A 95 0.93 -13.77 -4.45
N VAL A 96 -0.25 -13.28 -4.81
CA VAL A 96 -0.45 -12.38 -5.96
C VAL A 96 0.28 -11.05 -5.76
N ASN A 97 0.07 -10.39 -4.63
CA ASN A 97 0.66 -9.08 -4.37
C ASN A 97 2.19 -9.17 -4.14
N SER A 98 2.69 -10.29 -3.63
CA SER A 98 4.12 -10.59 -3.57
C SER A 98 4.74 -10.72 -4.96
N MET A 99 4.04 -11.36 -5.91
CA MET A 99 4.49 -11.42 -7.32
C MET A 99 4.44 -10.06 -7.99
N TRP A 100 3.43 -9.22 -7.67
CA TRP A 100 3.41 -7.83 -8.12
C TRP A 100 4.62 -7.05 -7.59
N THR A 101 4.97 -7.22 -6.31
CA THR A 101 6.15 -6.60 -5.70
C THR A 101 7.43 -7.01 -6.43
N MET A 102 7.65 -8.31 -6.61
CA MET A 102 8.80 -8.82 -7.35
C MET A 102 8.86 -8.27 -8.78
N THR A 103 7.73 -8.17 -9.47
CA THR A 103 7.63 -7.58 -10.82
C THR A 103 8.01 -6.10 -10.82
N GLN A 104 7.51 -5.32 -9.85
CA GLN A 104 7.85 -3.89 -9.72
C GLN A 104 9.35 -3.66 -9.51
N LEU A 105 9.95 -4.44 -8.63
CA LEU A 105 11.36 -4.31 -8.27
C LEU A 105 12.27 -4.80 -9.42
N LEU A 106 11.94 -5.93 -10.03
CA LEU A 106 12.68 -6.48 -11.17
C LEU A 106 12.65 -5.55 -12.40
N ARG A 107 11.51 -4.94 -12.70
CA ARG A 107 11.36 -3.99 -13.82
C ARG A 107 12.24 -2.76 -13.65
N ARG A 108 12.43 -2.29 -12.41
CA ARG A 108 13.24 -1.09 -12.11
C ARG A 108 14.72 -1.38 -11.98
N TYR A 109 15.04 -2.54 -11.44
CA TYR A 109 16.41 -2.96 -11.13
C TYR A 109 16.67 -4.36 -11.70
N PRO A 110 16.70 -4.50 -13.04
CA PRO A 110 16.81 -5.80 -13.70
C PRO A 110 18.17 -6.47 -13.47
N ASP A 111 19.16 -5.72 -13.03
CA ASP A 111 20.54 -6.14 -12.76
C ASP A 111 20.85 -6.35 -11.26
N MET A 112 19.86 -6.25 -10.38
CA MET A 112 20.08 -6.53 -8.94
C MET A 112 20.50 -8.01 -8.74
N PRO A 113 21.35 -8.32 -7.75
CA PRO A 113 21.91 -9.67 -7.54
C PRO A 113 20.87 -10.79 -7.53
N ILE A 114 19.68 -10.53 -6.98
CA ILE A 114 18.58 -11.52 -6.88
C ILE A 114 17.63 -11.51 -8.09
N ALA A 115 17.87 -10.69 -9.12
CA ALA A 115 16.99 -10.57 -10.28
C ALA A 115 16.73 -11.91 -11.00
N LYS A 116 17.80 -12.72 -11.15
CA LYS A 116 17.68 -14.06 -11.73
C LYS A 116 16.74 -14.96 -10.94
N LEU A 117 16.87 -14.98 -9.62
CA LEU A 117 16.01 -15.77 -8.72
C LEU A 117 14.55 -15.33 -8.81
N ILE A 118 14.29 -14.03 -8.89
CA ILE A 118 12.94 -13.50 -9.09
C ILE A 118 12.36 -13.97 -10.42
N ARG A 119 13.13 -13.89 -11.52
CA ARG A 119 12.68 -14.39 -12.85
C ARG A 119 12.35 -15.88 -12.84
N GLU A 120 13.19 -16.68 -12.23
CA GLU A 120 12.96 -18.12 -12.09
C GLU A 120 11.68 -18.40 -11.30
N LYS A 121 11.46 -17.69 -10.19
CA LYS A 121 10.27 -17.82 -9.36
C LYS A 121 8.99 -17.42 -10.11
N LEU A 122 8.99 -16.27 -10.79
CA LEU A 122 7.86 -15.83 -11.60
C LEU A 122 7.58 -16.79 -12.76
N LYS A 123 8.63 -17.30 -13.44
CA LYS A 123 8.48 -18.29 -14.53
C LYS A 123 7.88 -19.59 -14.06
N GLU A 124 8.27 -20.10 -12.88
CA GLU A 124 7.75 -21.33 -12.29
C GLU A 124 6.24 -21.19 -12.01
N HIS A 125 5.85 -20.12 -11.33
CA HIS A 125 4.48 -19.92 -10.87
C HIS A 125 3.52 -19.44 -11.96
N LEU A 126 3.98 -18.63 -12.91
CA LEU A 126 3.15 -18.06 -13.98
C LEU A 126 3.21 -18.89 -15.27
N SER A 127 3.32 -20.21 -15.16
CA SER A 127 3.17 -21.12 -16.28
C SER A 127 1.70 -21.20 -16.72
N ALA A 128 1.46 -21.55 -18.00
CA ALA A 128 0.10 -21.69 -18.51
C ALA A 128 -0.69 -22.75 -17.73
N ASP A 129 -0.07 -23.87 -17.39
CA ASP A 129 -0.73 -24.98 -16.64
C ASP A 129 -1.13 -24.52 -15.23
N ALA A 130 -0.26 -23.79 -14.53
CA ALA A 130 -0.56 -23.27 -13.20
C ALA A 130 -1.74 -22.28 -13.24
N ILE A 131 -1.76 -21.37 -14.22
CA ILE A 131 -2.87 -20.43 -14.40
C ILE A 131 -4.16 -21.12 -14.82
N ASN A 132 -4.12 -22.15 -15.69
CA ASN A 132 -5.29 -22.94 -16.03
C ASN A 132 -5.86 -23.64 -14.79
N GLY A 133 -5.02 -24.09 -13.85
CA GLY A 133 -5.46 -24.60 -12.55
C GLY A 133 -6.19 -23.55 -11.71
N GLU A 134 -5.73 -22.28 -11.73
CA GLU A 134 -6.45 -21.17 -11.08
C GLU A 134 -7.82 -20.92 -11.75
N VAL A 135 -7.87 -20.88 -13.09
CA VAL A 135 -9.13 -20.70 -13.83
C VAL A 135 -10.13 -21.80 -13.49
N ALA A 136 -9.68 -23.06 -13.48
CA ALA A 136 -10.53 -24.19 -13.10
C ALA A 136 -11.09 -24.02 -11.68
N PHE A 137 -10.24 -23.66 -10.71
CA PHE A 137 -10.63 -23.40 -9.33
C PHE A 137 -11.69 -22.30 -9.21
N PHE A 138 -11.50 -21.15 -9.84
CA PHE A 138 -12.44 -20.04 -9.77
C PHE A 138 -13.76 -20.32 -10.50
N ASN A 139 -13.79 -21.31 -11.41
CA ASN A 139 -15.00 -21.75 -12.11
C ASN A 139 -15.74 -22.90 -11.42
N GLU A 140 -15.17 -23.48 -10.36
CA GLU A 140 -15.87 -24.45 -9.52
C GLU A 140 -17.04 -23.79 -8.78
N GLU A 141 -18.12 -24.53 -8.59
CA GLU A 141 -19.27 -24.09 -7.79
C GLU A 141 -18.82 -23.76 -6.35
N GLY A 142 -19.22 -22.61 -5.84
CA GLY A 142 -18.83 -22.12 -4.51
C GLY A 142 -17.57 -21.24 -4.50
N ASN A 143 -16.73 -21.25 -5.56
CA ASN A 143 -15.49 -20.46 -5.60
C ASN A 143 -15.65 -19.11 -6.34
N HIS A 144 -16.81 -18.84 -6.91
CA HIS A 144 -17.03 -17.66 -7.74
C HIS A 144 -16.83 -16.32 -7.02
N THR A 145 -16.90 -16.31 -5.70
CA THR A 145 -16.75 -15.09 -4.88
C THR A 145 -15.45 -15.07 -4.07
N PHE A 146 -14.63 -16.12 -4.20
CA PHE A 146 -13.36 -16.21 -3.50
C PHE A 146 -12.47 -15.01 -3.82
N GLU A 147 -11.81 -14.44 -2.81
CA GLU A 147 -10.91 -13.27 -2.93
C GLU A 147 -11.57 -11.94 -3.41
N ARG A 148 -12.87 -11.89 -3.54
CA ARG A 148 -13.59 -10.68 -3.98
C ARG A 148 -13.71 -9.63 -2.88
N PRO A 149 -13.44 -8.35 -3.13
CA PRO A 149 -12.89 -7.78 -4.38
C PRO A 149 -11.35 -7.64 -4.37
N TYR A 150 -10.72 -7.76 -3.22
CA TYR A 150 -9.33 -7.37 -2.95
C TYR A 150 -8.32 -8.19 -3.79
N GLY A 151 -8.41 -9.52 -3.73
CA GLY A 151 -7.51 -10.39 -4.48
C GLY A 151 -7.69 -10.25 -5.99
N TRP A 152 -8.94 -10.05 -6.47
CA TRP A 152 -9.21 -9.80 -7.90
C TRP A 152 -8.52 -8.51 -8.37
N ALA A 153 -8.63 -7.44 -7.60
CA ALA A 153 -7.99 -6.18 -7.93
C ALA A 153 -6.44 -6.30 -7.93
N TRP A 154 -5.85 -7.04 -7.01
CA TRP A 154 -4.42 -7.32 -7.01
C TRP A 154 -3.96 -8.12 -8.23
N LEU A 155 -4.73 -9.15 -8.65
CA LEU A 155 -4.39 -9.90 -9.86
C LEU A 155 -4.44 -9.03 -11.11
N LEU A 156 -5.49 -8.23 -11.28
CA LEU A 156 -5.60 -7.32 -12.42
C LEU A 156 -4.47 -6.27 -12.41
N ARG A 157 -4.06 -5.81 -11.25
CA ARG A 157 -2.90 -4.91 -11.10
C ARG A 157 -1.60 -5.58 -11.53
N LEU A 158 -1.36 -6.84 -11.11
CA LEU A 158 -0.23 -7.65 -11.54
C LEU A 158 -0.23 -7.85 -13.07
N TYR A 159 -1.38 -8.24 -13.61
CA TYR A 159 -1.56 -8.44 -15.05
C TYR A 159 -1.29 -7.17 -15.86
N GLY A 160 -1.84 -6.03 -15.45
CA GLY A 160 -1.60 -4.73 -16.11
C GLY A 160 -0.14 -4.29 -16.05
N GLU A 161 0.57 -4.59 -14.96
CA GLU A 161 1.99 -4.30 -14.86
C GLU A 161 2.81 -5.11 -15.86
N MET A 162 2.54 -6.40 -16.00
CA MET A 162 3.24 -7.28 -16.94
C MET A 162 2.90 -6.94 -18.39
N ARG A 163 1.64 -6.64 -18.72
CA ARG A 163 1.23 -6.20 -20.07
C ARG A 163 1.96 -4.94 -20.52
N SER A 164 2.20 -4.01 -19.61
CA SER A 164 2.83 -2.73 -19.90
C SER A 164 4.36 -2.78 -19.88
N TRP A 165 4.96 -3.93 -19.60
CA TRP A 165 6.40 -4.08 -19.52
C TRP A 165 6.97 -4.64 -20.83
N ASP A 166 7.86 -3.87 -21.49
CA ASP A 166 8.54 -4.32 -22.70
C ASP A 166 9.71 -5.25 -22.36
N ASP A 167 9.38 -6.46 -21.95
CA ASP A 167 10.29 -7.55 -21.58
C ASP A 167 9.71 -8.86 -22.10
N PRO A 168 10.51 -9.74 -22.75
CA PRO A 168 10.01 -11.00 -23.33
C PRO A 168 9.35 -11.94 -22.32
N ASP A 169 9.94 -12.05 -21.11
CA ASP A 169 9.36 -12.90 -20.06
C ASP A 169 8.06 -12.30 -19.55
N ALA A 170 8.00 -10.98 -19.32
CA ALA A 170 6.78 -10.30 -18.86
C ALA A 170 5.64 -10.45 -19.86
N LYS A 171 5.90 -10.33 -21.17
CA LYS A 171 4.90 -10.56 -22.23
C LYS A 171 4.36 -11.99 -22.19
N LYS A 172 5.23 -12.98 -21.96
CA LYS A 172 4.83 -14.37 -21.83
C LYS A 172 4.00 -14.61 -20.57
N TRP A 173 4.42 -14.07 -19.43
CA TRP A 173 3.66 -14.18 -18.18
C TRP A 173 2.30 -13.48 -18.29
N ALA A 174 2.24 -12.31 -18.92
CA ALA A 174 0.97 -11.61 -19.19
C ALA A 174 0.03 -12.48 -20.04
N ALA A 175 0.53 -13.07 -21.13
CA ALA A 175 -0.28 -13.98 -21.97
C ALA A 175 -0.80 -15.20 -21.19
N ASN A 176 0.02 -15.74 -20.29
CA ASN A 176 -0.40 -16.86 -19.44
C ASN A 176 -1.47 -16.42 -18.42
N ILE A 177 -1.36 -15.23 -17.79
CA ILE A 177 -2.32 -14.72 -16.78
C ILE A 177 -3.65 -14.31 -17.43
N GLU A 178 -3.67 -13.94 -18.69
CA GLU A 178 -4.84 -13.38 -19.39
C GLU A 178 -6.13 -14.17 -19.19
N PRO A 179 -6.18 -15.53 -19.28
CA PRO A 179 -7.41 -16.28 -19.04
C PRO A 179 -8.03 -16.05 -17.65
N LEU A 180 -7.19 -15.97 -16.61
CA LEU A 180 -7.65 -15.70 -15.26
C LEU A 180 -8.08 -14.23 -15.09
N ALA A 181 -7.34 -13.29 -15.69
CA ALA A 181 -7.72 -11.89 -15.70
C ALA A 181 -9.09 -11.66 -16.35
N LYS A 182 -9.40 -12.36 -17.45
CA LYS A 182 -10.72 -12.33 -18.10
C LYS A 182 -11.84 -12.75 -17.16
N VAL A 183 -11.65 -13.81 -16.36
CA VAL A 183 -12.64 -14.25 -15.36
C VAL A 183 -12.98 -13.11 -14.39
N PHE A 184 -11.99 -12.36 -13.92
CA PHE A 184 -12.22 -11.27 -12.96
C PHE A 184 -12.76 -10.01 -13.63
N LEU A 185 -12.35 -9.71 -14.86
CA LEU A 185 -12.91 -8.58 -15.63
C LEU A 185 -14.39 -8.79 -15.91
N GLU A 186 -14.82 -10.00 -16.24
CA GLU A 186 -16.22 -10.35 -16.46
C GLU A 186 -17.05 -10.29 -15.17
N ARG A 187 -16.47 -10.67 -14.02
CA ARG A 187 -17.19 -10.74 -12.74
C ARG A 187 -17.23 -9.42 -11.97
N THR A 188 -16.29 -8.50 -12.22
CA THR A 188 -16.17 -7.27 -11.44
C THR A 188 -17.35 -6.31 -11.65
N PRO A 189 -17.79 -5.96 -12.88
CA PRO A 189 -18.91 -5.04 -13.03
C PRO A 189 -20.23 -5.57 -12.45
N PRO A 190 -20.65 -6.83 -12.67
CA PRO A 190 -21.82 -7.38 -12.02
C PRO A 190 -21.75 -7.29 -10.49
N TYR A 191 -20.60 -7.64 -9.91
CA TYR A 191 -20.41 -7.54 -8.47
C TYR A 191 -20.62 -6.11 -7.96
N LEU A 192 -19.96 -5.13 -8.56
CA LEU A 192 -20.07 -3.74 -8.14
C LEU A 192 -21.51 -3.23 -8.27
N ASN A 193 -22.27 -3.69 -9.25
CA ASN A 193 -23.66 -3.32 -9.46
C ASN A 193 -24.61 -3.93 -8.41
N THR A 194 -24.25 -5.06 -7.80
CA THR A 194 -25.06 -5.67 -6.72
C THR A 194 -24.87 -5.01 -5.36
N LEU A 195 -23.84 -4.19 -5.17
CA LEU A 195 -23.61 -3.50 -3.91
C LEU A 195 -24.63 -2.39 -3.70
N ALA A 196 -25.49 -2.53 -2.67
CA ALA A 196 -26.42 -1.48 -2.26
C ALA A 196 -25.69 -0.25 -1.65
N ALA A 197 -24.55 -0.50 -0.99
CA ALA A 197 -23.68 0.51 -0.40
C ALA A 197 -22.22 0.03 -0.42
N PRO A 198 -21.23 0.95 -0.40
CA PRO A 198 -19.82 0.57 -0.33
C PRO A 198 -19.43 0.08 1.07
N MET A 199 -18.46 -0.81 1.13
CA MET A 199 -17.85 -1.28 2.38
C MET A 199 -16.74 -0.30 2.79
N ARG A 200 -16.97 0.49 3.83
CA ARG A 200 -16.03 1.49 4.39
C ARG A 200 -15.30 0.90 5.60
N VAL A 201 -14.52 -0.15 5.38
CA VAL A 201 -13.78 -0.88 6.42
C VAL A 201 -12.28 -0.78 6.19
N GLY A 202 -11.47 -0.95 7.22
CA GLY A 202 -10.00 -0.92 7.13
C GLY A 202 -9.36 -2.23 6.67
N THR A 203 -10.12 -3.15 6.04
CA THR A 203 -9.69 -4.50 5.69
C THR A 203 -10.01 -4.85 4.23
N HIS A 204 -9.83 -6.11 3.84
CA HIS A 204 -9.94 -6.63 2.46
C HIS A 204 -11.25 -6.27 1.73
N ALA A 205 -12.35 -6.07 2.45
CA ALA A 205 -13.63 -5.73 1.85
C ALA A 205 -13.75 -4.24 1.45
N ASN A 206 -12.73 -3.40 1.70
CA ASN A 206 -12.76 -1.97 1.40
C ASN A 206 -13.04 -1.71 -0.09
N THR A 207 -14.21 -1.12 -0.38
CA THR A 207 -14.66 -0.88 -1.75
C THR A 207 -13.85 0.21 -2.44
N ALA A 208 -13.47 1.27 -1.73
CA ALA A 208 -12.69 2.37 -2.31
C ALA A 208 -11.29 1.90 -2.72
N TYR A 209 -10.64 1.07 -1.90
CA TYR A 209 -9.34 0.50 -2.22
C TYR A 209 -9.39 -0.40 -3.47
N ALA A 210 -10.39 -1.28 -3.54
CA ALA A 210 -10.57 -2.15 -4.69
C ALA A 210 -10.85 -1.35 -5.97
N LEU A 211 -11.74 -0.36 -5.92
CA LEU A 211 -12.04 0.52 -7.07
C LEU A 211 -10.81 1.29 -7.54
N LYS A 212 -9.99 1.81 -6.61
CA LYS A 212 -8.75 2.50 -6.96
C LYS A 212 -7.79 1.60 -7.73
N MET A 213 -7.55 0.38 -7.24
CA MET A 213 -6.65 -0.57 -7.92
C MET A 213 -7.17 -1.00 -9.29
N LEU A 214 -8.48 -1.22 -9.40
CA LEU A 214 -9.15 -1.53 -10.67
C LEU A 214 -9.05 -0.36 -11.65
N LEU A 215 -9.19 0.88 -11.19
CA LEU A 215 -9.05 2.09 -11.99
C LEU A 215 -7.60 2.27 -12.49
N GLU A 216 -6.61 2.02 -11.62
CA GLU A 216 -5.19 1.99 -12.02
C GLU A 216 -4.93 0.96 -13.12
N TYR A 217 -5.54 -0.24 -13.01
CA TYR A 217 -5.48 -1.26 -14.06
C TYR A 217 -6.12 -0.78 -15.36
N ALA A 218 -7.35 -0.29 -15.31
CA ALA A 218 -8.10 0.13 -16.50
C ALA A 218 -7.36 1.21 -17.30
N ARG A 219 -6.80 2.20 -16.61
CA ARG A 219 -5.99 3.27 -17.21
C ARG A 219 -4.69 2.77 -17.82
N ARG A 220 -3.96 1.92 -17.09
CA ARG A 220 -2.72 1.33 -17.57
C ARG A 220 -2.92 0.44 -18.80
N SER A 221 -4.01 -0.30 -18.83
CA SER A 221 -4.35 -1.26 -19.89
C SER A 221 -5.16 -0.66 -21.02
N THR A 222 -5.48 0.65 -20.96
CA THR A 222 -6.29 1.38 -21.94
C THR A 222 -7.64 0.70 -22.16
N GLU A 223 -8.39 0.51 -21.08
CA GLU A 223 -9.72 -0.11 -21.06
C GLU A 223 -10.80 0.97 -20.78
N PRO A 224 -11.15 1.84 -21.74
CA PRO A 224 -11.95 3.03 -21.47
C PRO A 224 -13.37 2.73 -20.99
N ALA A 225 -13.98 1.65 -21.45
CA ALA A 225 -15.31 1.25 -21.01
C ALA A 225 -15.30 0.81 -19.53
N LEU A 226 -14.29 0.06 -19.11
CA LEU A 226 -14.12 -0.33 -17.71
C LEU A 226 -13.81 0.91 -16.86
N GLU A 227 -12.91 1.79 -17.31
CA GLU A 227 -12.58 3.04 -16.60
C GLU A 227 -13.85 3.86 -16.34
N ALA A 228 -14.68 4.10 -17.38
CA ALA A 228 -15.92 4.86 -17.24
C ALA A 228 -16.86 4.23 -16.21
N ALA A 229 -17.08 2.92 -16.27
CA ALA A 229 -17.93 2.20 -15.32
C ALA A 229 -17.43 2.28 -13.88
N LEU A 230 -16.11 2.19 -13.67
CA LEU A 230 -15.49 2.32 -12.34
C LEU A 230 -15.61 3.75 -11.80
N VAL A 231 -15.40 4.77 -12.64
CA VAL A 231 -15.56 6.20 -12.29
C VAL A 231 -17.00 6.49 -11.89
N ASP A 232 -17.97 6.03 -12.68
CA ASP A 232 -19.39 6.24 -12.39
C ASP A 232 -19.79 5.56 -11.07
N ARG A 233 -19.28 4.34 -10.84
CA ARG A 233 -19.57 3.63 -9.60
C ARG A 233 -18.91 4.27 -8.37
N ALA A 234 -17.68 4.77 -8.50
CA ALA A 234 -17.00 5.52 -7.44
C ALA A 234 -17.77 6.80 -7.09
N LYS A 235 -18.23 7.56 -8.09
CA LYS A 235 -19.06 8.75 -7.86
C LYS A 235 -20.38 8.41 -7.19
N ALA A 236 -21.06 7.36 -7.63
CA ALA A 236 -22.33 6.92 -7.04
C ALA A 236 -22.17 6.55 -5.55
N PHE A 237 -21.03 6.01 -5.16
CA PHE A 237 -20.78 5.59 -3.79
C PHE A 237 -20.28 6.71 -2.87
N PHE A 238 -19.43 7.63 -3.39
CA PHE A 238 -18.58 8.46 -2.53
C PHE A 238 -18.70 9.96 -2.80
N LEU A 239 -19.33 10.39 -3.91
CA LEU A 239 -19.38 11.82 -4.22
C LEU A 239 -20.12 12.65 -3.17
N ALA A 240 -21.13 12.08 -2.54
CA ALA A 240 -21.94 12.75 -1.52
C ALA A 240 -21.33 12.65 -0.10
N ASP A 241 -20.23 11.90 0.08
CA ASP A 241 -19.62 11.70 1.39
C ASP A 241 -18.94 12.97 1.88
N ALA A 242 -19.07 13.26 3.17
CA ALA A 242 -18.51 14.42 3.84
C ALA A 242 -18.18 14.09 5.30
N GLY A 243 -17.28 14.84 5.91
CA GLY A 243 -17.03 14.81 7.34
C GLY A 243 -16.48 13.49 7.86
N CYS A 244 -15.56 12.84 7.13
CA CYS A 244 -14.91 11.64 7.61
C CYS A 244 -14.33 11.82 9.01
N ALA A 245 -14.45 10.79 9.86
CA ALA A 245 -14.07 10.83 11.27
C ALA A 245 -12.84 9.93 11.53
N PRO A 246 -11.61 10.41 11.29
CA PRO A 246 -10.39 9.58 11.42
C PRO A 246 -10.17 9.00 12.82
N ASN A 247 -10.73 9.61 13.83
CA ASN A 247 -10.60 9.17 15.24
C ASN A 247 -11.35 7.87 15.59
N VAL A 248 -12.23 7.40 14.71
CA VAL A 248 -12.94 6.11 14.87
C VAL A 248 -12.50 5.07 13.86
N GLU A 249 -11.49 5.38 13.08
CA GLU A 249 -11.07 4.61 11.91
C GLU A 249 -10.15 3.43 12.27
N VAL A 250 -9.31 3.57 13.31
CA VAL A 250 -8.31 2.56 13.61
C VAL A 250 -8.89 1.49 14.50
N SER A 251 -9.25 0.35 13.92
CA SER A 251 -9.48 -0.88 14.66
C SER A 251 -8.20 -1.70 14.78
N GLY A 252 -8.14 -2.64 15.72
CA GLY A 252 -6.97 -3.47 15.95
C GLY A 252 -6.57 -4.39 14.79
N SER A 253 -7.40 -4.49 13.74
CA SER A 253 -7.18 -5.33 12.56
C SER A 253 -7.09 -4.54 11.25
N ASP A 254 -7.11 -3.21 11.28
CA ASP A 254 -7.05 -2.38 10.10
C ASP A 254 -5.64 -2.36 9.50
N PHE A 255 -5.55 -2.54 8.19
CA PHE A 255 -4.35 -2.32 7.38
C PHE A 255 -4.57 -1.27 6.27
N LEU A 256 -5.77 -0.74 6.19
CA LEU A 256 -6.17 0.40 5.36
C LEU A 256 -6.81 1.47 6.25
N SER A 257 -6.68 2.73 5.84
CA SER A 257 -7.41 3.85 6.42
C SER A 257 -8.64 4.10 5.55
N PRO A 258 -9.87 3.83 6.00
CA PRO A 258 -11.08 4.10 5.21
C PRO A 258 -11.14 5.54 4.69
N CYS A 259 -10.90 6.56 5.54
CA CYS A 259 -10.91 7.95 5.14
C CYS A 259 -9.85 8.27 4.05
N LEU A 260 -8.60 7.85 4.27
CA LEU A 260 -7.53 8.16 3.32
C LEU A 260 -7.68 7.36 2.02
N THR A 261 -8.15 6.12 2.09
CA THR A 261 -8.36 5.27 0.92
C THR A 261 -9.46 5.83 0.03
N GLU A 262 -10.56 6.28 0.63
CA GLU A 262 -11.66 6.93 -0.08
C GLU A 262 -11.21 8.25 -0.71
N ALA A 263 -10.49 9.09 0.04
CA ALA A 263 -9.96 10.34 -0.49
C ALA A 263 -8.98 10.10 -1.65
N ALA A 264 -8.12 9.07 -1.57
CA ALA A 264 -7.20 8.71 -2.65
C ALA A 264 -7.90 8.19 -3.90
N LEU A 265 -9.02 7.46 -3.76
CA LEU A 265 -9.87 7.09 -4.90
C LEU A 265 -10.49 8.34 -5.54
N MET A 266 -11.07 9.23 -4.73
CA MET A 266 -11.74 10.43 -5.25
C MET A 266 -10.75 11.41 -5.89
N ALA A 267 -9.49 11.42 -5.47
CA ALA A 267 -8.40 12.13 -6.14
C ALA A 267 -8.16 11.65 -7.58
N ASP A 268 -8.35 10.35 -7.83
CA ASP A 268 -8.24 9.76 -9.17
C ASP A 268 -9.52 9.95 -10.02
N VAL A 269 -10.67 10.16 -9.39
CA VAL A 269 -11.99 10.18 -10.04
C VAL A 269 -12.45 11.58 -10.41
N LEU A 270 -12.12 12.58 -9.58
CA LEU A 270 -12.62 13.96 -9.76
C LEU A 270 -11.59 14.83 -10.48
N PRO A 271 -12.05 15.76 -11.35
CA PRO A 271 -11.19 16.84 -11.80
C PRO A 271 -10.65 17.65 -10.62
N GLN A 272 -9.39 18.11 -10.69
CA GLN A 272 -8.67 18.74 -9.59
C GLN A 272 -9.47 19.78 -8.80
N ALA A 273 -10.14 20.72 -9.49
CA ALA A 273 -10.93 21.76 -8.81
C ALA A 273 -12.15 21.22 -8.06
N GLN A 274 -12.75 20.11 -8.52
CA GLN A 274 -13.84 19.43 -7.83
C GLN A 274 -13.30 18.62 -6.66
N PHE A 275 -12.17 17.96 -6.86
CA PHE A 275 -11.50 17.20 -5.82
C PHE A 275 -11.13 18.07 -4.61
N VAL A 276 -10.55 19.25 -4.83
CA VAL A 276 -10.21 20.19 -3.75
C VAL A 276 -11.44 20.51 -2.91
N LYS A 277 -12.56 20.90 -3.54
CA LYS A 277 -13.80 21.22 -2.83
C LYS A 277 -14.39 20.03 -2.08
N TRP A 278 -14.36 18.86 -2.69
CA TRP A 278 -14.83 17.63 -2.08
C TRP A 278 -13.95 17.24 -0.87
N LEU A 279 -12.63 17.35 -1.00
CA LEU A 279 -11.68 17.03 0.05
C LEU A 279 -11.82 17.98 1.26
N ASP A 280 -12.09 19.27 1.02
CA ASP A 280 -12.34 20.27 2.07
C ASP A 280 -13.57 19.90 2.92
N ALA A 281 -14.59 19.32 2.30
CA ALA A 281 -15.79 18.86 2.99
C ALA A 281 -15.63 17.48 3.66
N PHE A 282 -14.76 16.64 3.12
CA PHE A 282 -14.62 15.25 3.51
C PHE A 282 -13.58 15.03 4.61
N LEU A 283 -12.33 15.48 4.41
CA LEU A 283 -11.22 15.19 5.32
C LEU A 283 -10.87 16.43 6.16
N PRO A 284 -10.69 16.28 7.49
CA PRO A 284 -10.24 17.38 8.34
C PRO A 284 -8.88 17.94 7.87
N ALA A 285 -8.66 19.25 8.09
CA ALA A 285 -7.37 19.88 7.79
C ALA A 285 -6.22 19.24 8.59
N PRO A 286 -5.00 19.14 8.02
CA PRO A 286 -3.86 18.45 8.66
C PRO A 286 -3.47 18.98 10.04
N ASP A 287 -3.70 20.24 10.31
CA ASP A 287 -3.41 20.91 11.58
C ASP A 287 -4.55 20.81 12.62
N SER A 288 -5.69 20.23 12.22
CA SER A 288 -6.84 20.11 13.11
C SER A 288 -6.69 18.96 14.11
N PRO A 289 -7.23 19.08 15.34
CA PRO A 289 -7.25 17.99 16.31
C PRO A 289 -7.92 16.71 15.78
N ARG A 290 -8.91 16.83 14.89
CA ARG A 290 -9.61 15.69 14.29
C ARG A 290 -8.70 14.89 13.35
N PHE A 291 -7.67 15.49 12.75
CA PHE A 291 -6.71 14.85 11.87
C PHE A 291 -5.65 14.06 12.65
N GLN A 292 -5.45 14.34 13.95
CA GLN A 292 -4.37 13.76 14.76
C GLN A 292 -4.36 12.22 14.78
N ALA A 293 -5.50 11.56 14.69
CA ALA A 293 -5.58 10.10 14.62
C ALA A 293 -4.83 9.52 13.42
N LEU A 294 -4.72 10.27 12.31
CA LEU A 294 -3.98 9.87 11.12
C LEU A 294 -2.46 10.06 11.26
N THR A 295 -2.00 10.82 12.24
CA THR A 295 -0.56 11.09 12.46
C THR A 295 0.13 10.00 13.27
N VAL A 296 -0.63 9.16 13.98
CA VAL A 296 -0.06 8.05 14.75
C VAL A 296 0.57 7.04 13.80
N GLY A 297 1.87 6.80 13.99
CA GLY A 297 2.64 5.81 13.23
C GLY A 297 2.30 4.36 13.61
N VAL A 298 3.28 3.47 13.47
CA VAL A 298 3.14 2.09 13.93
C VAL A 298 2.89 2.09 15.44
N ILE A 299 1.77 1.52 15.84
CA ILE A 299 1.45 1.34 17.26
C ILE A 299 2.35 0.23 17.79
N ALA A 300 3.27 0.61 18.69
CA ALA A 300 4.12 -0.36 19.37
C ALA A 300 3.27 -1.21 20.33
N MET A 301 3.21 -2.51 20.08
CA MET A 301 2.66 -3.45 21.04
C MET A 301 3.76 -3.81 22.04
N SER A 302 3.48 -3.65 23.32
CA SER A 302 4.44 -3.92 24.41
C SER A 302 4.73 -5.41 24.61
N GLN A 303 3.87 -6.27 24.07
CA GLN A 303 3.99 -7.73 24.18
C GLN A 303 5.03 -8.28 23.21
N SER A 304 5.74 -9.32 23.64
CA SER A 304 6.64 -10.07 22.76
C SER A 304 5.88 -10.78 21.62
N ASN A 305 6.57 -11.11 20.53
CA ASN A 305 5.94 -11.87 19.46
C ASN A 305 5.39 -13.22 19.92
N ASP A 306 6.07 -13.89 20.89
CA ASP A 306 5.61 -15.16 21.45
C ASP A 306 4.31 -15.02 22.25
N GLU A 307 4.14 -13.92 23.00
CA GLU A 307 2.90 -13.63 23.71
C GLU A 307 1.76 -13.28 22.73
N LEU A 308 2.07 -12.50 21.70
CA LEU A 308 1.10 -12.15 20.65
C LEU A 308 0.68 -13.38 19.83
N GLU A 309 1.59 -14.33 19.59
CA GLU A 309 1.26 -15.59 18.92
C GLU A 309 0.32 -16.45 19.77
N LYS A 310 0.60 -16.58 21.08
CA LYS A 310 -0.25 -17.32 22.02
C LYS A 310 -1.66 -16.73 22.12
N THR A 311 -1.79 -15.42 22.02
CA THR A 311 -3.07 -14.70 22.08
C THR A 311 -3.71 -14.48 20.70
N ASN A 312 -3.10 -14.98 19.63
CA ASN A 312 -3.52 -14.77 18.23
C ASN A 312 -3.55 -13.30 17.79
N MET A 313 -2.78 -12.43 18.43
CA MET A 313 -2.71 -10.98 18.17
C MET A 313 -1.59 -10.57 17.22
N LEU A 314 -0.74 -11.52 16.79
CA LEU A 314 0.41 -11.21 15.95
C LEU A 314 -0.01 -10.70 14.55
N GLY A 315 -1.14 -11.19 14.05
CA GLY A 315 -1.76 -10.68 12.83
C GLY A 315 -2.17 -9.21 12.95
N ALA A 316 -2.72 -8.81 14.11
CA ALA A 316 -3.07 -7.41 14.36
C ALA A 316 -1.83 -6.49 14.35
N LYS A 317 -0.71 -6.91 14.94
CA LYS A 317 0.56 -6.16 14.88
C LYS A 317 0.99 -5.92 13.42
N SER A 318 0.96 -6.96 12.59
CA SER A 318 1.35 -6.83 11.19
C SER A 318 0.40 -5.92 10.39
N HIS A 319 -0.90 -5.95 10.68
CA HIS A 319 -1.87 -5.07 10.08
C HIS A 319 -1.56 -3.60 10.39
N LEU A 320 -1.22 -3.27 11.62
CA LEU A 320 -0.87 -1.88 11.99
C LEU A 320 0.43 -1.40 11.32
N ILE A 321 1.41 -2.30 11.11
CA ILE A 321 2.62 -1.98 10.33
C ILE A 321 2.25 -1.69 8.87
N GLY A 322 1.42 -2.52 8.27
CA GLY A 322 0.92 -2.33 6.90
C GLY A 322 0.01 -1.11 6.76
N LEU A 323 -0.78 -0.78 7.79
CA LEU A 323 -1.58 0.44 7.84
C LEU A 323 -0.73 1.70 7.67
N ALA A 324 0.44 1.77 8.30
CA ALA A 324 1.35 2.89 8.11
C ALA A 324 1.79 3.02 6.64
N ALA A 325 2.15 1.91 5.97
CA ALA A 325 2.51 1.94 4.55
C ALA A 325 1.35 2.35 3.63
N SER A 326 0.14 1.84 3.89
CA SER A 326 -1.05 2.22 3.10
C SER A 326 -1.47 3.68 3.30
N ARG A 327 -1.34 4.20 4.52
CA ARG A 327 -1.52 5.64 4.79
C ARG A 327 -0.51 6.50 4.04
N ALA A 328 0.77 6.09 4.04
CA ALA A 328 1.82 6.77 3.29
C ALA A 328 1.47 6.87 1.80
N ARG A 329 1.00 5.77 1.20
CA ARG A 329 0.57 5.74 -0.20
C ARG A 329 -0.60 6.68 -0.46
N SER A 330 -1.65 6.61 0.34
CA SER A 330 -2.82 7.45 0.16
C SER A 330 -2.50 8.94 0.32
N LEU A 331 -1.70 9.31 1.33
CA LEU A 331 -1.27 10.70 1.55
C LEU A 331 -0.43 11.25 0.38
N GLU A 332 0.44 10.44 -0.23
CA GLU A 332 1.19 10.83 -1.42
C GLU A 332 0.26 11.06 -2.62
N ASP A 333 -0.74 10.20 -2.80
CA ASP A 333 -1.75 10.34 -3.86
C ASP A 333 -2.56 11.65 -3.68
N LEU A 334 -2.96 11.97 -2.44
CA LEU A 334 -3.62 13.24 -2.11
C LEU A 334 -2.73 14.44 -2.43
N ALA A 335 -1.47 14.41 -1.99
CA ALA A 335 -0.51 15.48 -2.24
C ALA A 335 -0.25 15.70 -3.74
N ALA A 336 -0.21 14.60 -4.52
CA ALA A 336 -0.02 14.66 -5.97
C ALA A 336 -1.25 15.20 -6.74
N ALA A 337 -2.46 15.02 -6.20
CA ALA A 337 -3.71 15.47 -6.80
C ALA A 337 -4.02 16.95 -6.51
N LEU A 338 -3.47 17.51 -5.43
CA LEU A 338 -3.67 18.91 -5.06
C LEU A 338 -2.87 19.86 -5.97
N PRO A 339 -3.30 21.12 -6.12
CA PRO A 339 -2.49 22.17 -6.78
C PRO A 339 -1.11 22.32 -6.11
N ARG A 340 -0.07 22.57 -6.88
CA ARG A 340 1.32 22.69 -6.36
C ARG A 340 1.49 23.67 -5.20
N GLY A 341 0.69 24.74 -5.14
CA GLY A 341 0.73 25.75 -4.08
C GLY A 341 -0.24 25.49 -2.91
N ASP A 342 -0.96 24.36 -2.89
CA ASP A 342 -1.88 24.04 -1.81
C ASP A 342 -1.10 23.76 -0.51
N ALA A 343 -1.52 24.42 0.57
CA ALA A 343 -0.85 24.35 1.87
C ALA A 343 -0.78 22.92 2.46
N ARG A 344 -1.64 22.02 2.04
CA ARG A 344 -1.71 20.62 2.49
C ARG A 344 -0.64 19.72 1.88
N VAL A 345 -0.07 20.10 0.72
CA VAL A 345 0.91 19.26 -0.01
C VAL A 345 2.12 18.94 0.87
N GLY A 346 2.72 19.93 1.51
CA GLY A 346 3.87 19.76 2.40
C GLY A 346 3.55 18.83 3.58
N PRO A 347 2.54 19.13 4.41
CA PRO A 347 2.09 18.29 5.51
C PRO A 347 1.77 16.86 5.11
N TYR A 348 1.05 16.62 4.02
CA TYR A 348 0.72 15.26 3.56
C TYR A 348 1.97 14.48 3.17
N ARG A 349 2.91 15.06 2.42
CA ARG A 349 4.17 14.39 2.07
C ARG A 349 5.06 14.12 3.27
N ALA A 350 5.15 15.06 4.21
CA ALA A 350 5.91 14.86 5.44
C ALA A 350 5.35 13.70 6.26
N LEU A 351 4.03 13.64 6.39
CA LEU A 351 3.35 12.56 7.10
C LEU A 351 3.48 11.22 6.36
N ALA A 352 3.34 11.20 5.03
CA ALA A 352 3.57 10.03 4.20
C ALA A 352 4.98 9.44 4.41
N ALA A 353 6.01 10.30 4.38
CA ALA A 353 7.38 9.88 4.62
C ALA A 353 7.60 9.36 6.05
N SER A 354 6.93 9.95 7.05
CA SER A 354 6.98 9.47 8.44
C SER A 354 6.36 8.08 8.60
N HIS A 355 5.17 7.87 8.06
CA HIS A 355 4.50 6.57 8.06
C HIS A 355 5.31 5.50 7.32
N ALA A 356 5.88 5.83 6.18
CA ALA A 356 6.72 4.90 5.42
C ALA A 356 7.96 4.47 6.21
N ARG A 357 8.66 5.43 6.85
CA ARG A 357 9.81 5.10 7.72
C ARG A 357 9.42 4.19 8.88
N SER A 358 8.27 4.45 9.52
CA SER A 358 7.76 3.61 10.61
C SER A 358 7.48 2.18 10.15
N SER A 359 6.84 2.03 8.98
CA SER A 359 6.55 0.71 8.41
C SER A 359 7.82 -0.05 8.00
N ILE A 360 8.78 0.64 7.36
CA ILE A 360 10.08 0.08 6.97
C ILE A 360 10.86 -0.40 8.21
N ALA A 361 10.93 0.42 9.25
CA ALA A 361 11.64 0.07 10.48
C ALA A 361 11.05 -1.17 11.18
N ALA A 362 9.74 -1.36 11.10
CA ALA A 362 9.03 -2.46 11.75
C ALA A 362 8.75 -3.68 10.84
N MET A 363 9.19 -3.65 9.57
CA MET A 363 8.80 -4.65 8.56
C MET A 363 9.13 -6.09 8.98
N TYR A 364 10.23 -6.31 9.72
CA TYR A 364 10.65 -7.61 10.19
C TYR A 364 10.21 -7.94 11.63
N ASP A 365 9.53 -7.02 12.31
CA ASP A 365 9.08 -7.25 13.71
C ASP A 365 7.91 -8.23 13.79
N ALA A 366 7.20 -8.45 12.71
CA ALA A 366 6.18 -9.48 12.61
C ALA A 366 6.81 -10.80 12.18
N ASN A 367 6.32 -11.93 12.72
CA ASN A 367 6.72 -13.24 12.21
C ASN A 367 6.19 -13.47 10.79
N TYR A 368 6.45 -14.66 10.22
CA TYR A 368 6.02 -15.03 8.87
C TYR A 368 4.52 -14.78 8.60
N SER A 369 3.65 -15.00 9.57
CA SER A 369 2.20 -14.76 9.43
C SER A 369 1.87 -13.29 9.19
N GLY A 370 2.74 -12.38 9.58
CA GLY A 370 2.55 -10.94 9.44
C GLY A 370 3.39 -10.31 8.34
N SER A 371 4.61 -10.78 8.11
CA SER A 371 5.55 -10.09 7.23
C SER A 371 5.38 -10.38 5.73
N HIS A 372 4.63 -11.41 5.35
CA HIS A 372 4.52 -11.90 3.97
C HIS A 372 3.92 -10.90 2.96
N TRP A 373 3.28 -9.81 3.39
CA TRP A 373 2.64 -8.81 2.52
C TRP A 373 3.09 -7.35 2.78
N ILE A 374 3.76 -7.07 3.91
CA ILE A 374 4.13 -5.70 4.30
C ILE A 374 5.05 -5.05 3.26
N ALA A 375 6.01 -5.80 2.71
CA ALA A 375 6.91 -5.32 1.66
C ALA A 375 6.15 -4.81 0.42
N THR A 376 4.98 -5.38 0.12
CA THR A 376 4.11 -4.95 -0.99
C THR A 376 3.60 -3.53 -0.78
N PHE A 377 3.07 -3.23 0.41
CA PHE A 377 2.54 -1.91 0.72
C PHE A 377 3.63 -0.84 0.78
N ILE A 378 4.82 -1.19 1.31
CA ILE A 378 6.00 -0.31 1.28
C ILE A 378 6.42 -0.04 -0.17
N THR A 379 6.52 -1.08 -1.00
CA THR A 379 6.87 -0.94 -2.42
C THR A 379 5.85 -0.08 -3.16
N ASP A 380 4.56 -0.24 -2.89
CA ASP A 380 3.50 0.56 -3.51
C ASP A 380 3.65 2.05 -3.22
N TYR A 381 3.93 2.41 -1.96
CA TYR A 381 4.26 3.79 -1.61
C TYR A 381 5.51 4.29 -2.31
N LEU A 382 6.63 3.58 -2.23
CA LEU A 382 7.91 4.03 -2.79
C LEU A 382 7.85 4.23 -4.30
N VAL A 383 7.13 3.35 -5.00
CA VAL A 383 6.89 3.47 -6.45
C VAL A 383 6.04 4.70 -6.77
N SER A 384 5.04 5.02 -5.95
CA SER A 384 4.19 6.21 -6.14
C SER A 384 4.97 7.50 -5.87
N ALA A 385 5.68 7.57 -4.76
CA ALA A 385 6.50 8.73 -4.39
C ALA A 385 7.59 9.03 -5.42
N HIS A 386 8.25 7.99 -5.97
CA HIS A 386 9.24 8.16 -7.03
C HIS A 386 8.64 8.72 -8.33
N ARG A 387 7.43 8.29 -8.71
CA ARG A 387 6.72 8.84 -9.88
C ARG A 387 6.33 10.30 -9.68
N ALA A 388 5.94 10.68 -8.47
CA ALA A 388 5.54 12.05 -8.15
C ALA A 388 6.72 13.03 -8.17
N GLN A 389 7.92 12.58 -7.84
CA GLN A 389 9.15 13.38 -7.92
C GLN A 389 9.65 13.59 -9.35
N ALA A 390 9.35 12.64 -10.27
CA ALA A 390 9.76 12.70 -11.67
C ALA A 390 8.85 13.60 -12.56
N ARG A 391 7.73 14.11 -12.01
CA ARG A 391 6.80 15.07 -12.67
C ARG A 391 7.03 16.49 -12.20
#